data_bcf02e9d0134bc6e89b9b6787d290cf7
#
_entry.id   bcf02e9d0134bc6e89b9b6787d290cf7
#
_cell.length_a   1.000
_cell.length_b   1.000
_cell.length_c   1.000
_cell.angle_alpha   90.00
_cell.angle_beta   90.00
_cell.angle_gamma   90.00
#
_symmetry.space_group_name_H-M   'P 1'
#
loop_
_entity.id
_entity.type
_entity.pdbx_description
1 polymer ?
#
loop_
_entity_poly.entity_id
_entity_poly.type
_entity_poly.pdbx_seq_one_letter_code
_entity_poly.pdbx_strand_id
1 'polypeptide(L)'
;MRRHRTTRTAVLSAGAVLLASTAMAAALPAGAAAAGCAVTYAVSSQWQGGFGANVTVTNLGDPVNGWTLTWSYAAGQTVTQAWNATVTQSGAAVSARNVDYNGSIPTNGSTSFGFNGSWTSSNPAPTSFALNGVTCTGGTTPTSPSTSPSTSPTSSPSTSPSSPPPTGAADITVNTASRYQTIDGFGAAVSIWGGAWSTAETQTLVGLGPNQLGLSIVRTGISPVSGEWGTQVSALRTAKSYGSNVKIMASPWTAPAAWKTNNSRINGGKLRTDYYDDYAGHLNSYVQYMRNQGVTVDVTSVQNEPDWHPDYDSMDWSGTELQTFVREQGAKVQNTKLMVAEAVNLNYGYTDPTLNDAAARNNIGYIGGHLYGTEASGRLKPYTLAQQYNKPVWMTEWNLHEADGGGSNIWGNPANAAAWNETLDDIMRTVHKSMESNWSAYVWWYGKRYYSFIGDGESAYGTVAGAPLKRGYAFSQYSKYVRPGYQRVALTKSSKASPLEVTAYSGDGKVTLVILNRSTSAVNNAIIQAPQNVSRAEYVATSQNASAASQPVGVNGNQVTVNVGARSISTVVLTL
;
A
#
# COMPACT_ATOMS: atom_id res chain seq x y z
N MET A 1 -39.39 41.57 -11.92
CA MET A 1 -40.13 42.74 -11.36
C MET A 1 -39.62 43.02 -9.96
N ARG A 2 -39.22 44.31 -9.75
CA ARG A 2 -38.97 45.04 -8.49
C ARG A 2 -37.87 44.47 -7.58
N ARG A 3 -36.64 44.97 -7.45
CA ARG A 3 -36.09 46.30 -7.03
C ARG A 3 -36.64 46.80 -5.68
N HIS A 4 -35.71 46.91 -4.69
CA HIS A 4 -35.34 48.15 -3.96
C HIS A 4 -34.49 47.75 -2.75
N ARG A 5 -33.35 48.23 -2.50
CA ARG A 5 -32.72 49.54 -2.21
C ARG A 5 -32.33 49.70 -0.74
N THR A 6 -31.04 49.75 -0.56
CA THR A 6 -30.22 50.61 0.31
C THR A 6 -30.80 51.35 1.51
N THR A 7 -30.11 51.31 2.66
CA THR A 7 -29.77 52.58 3.36
C THR A 7 -28.45 52.43 4.17
N ARG A 8 -27.58 53.39 3.98
CA ARG A 8 -26.40 53.74 4.81
C ARG A 8 -26.87 54.55 6.02
N THR A 9 -26.20 54.37 7.19
CA THR A 9 -26.14 55.45 8.17
C THR A 9 -24.77 55.46 8.84
N ALA A 10 -24.09 56.58 8.76
CA ALA A 10 -22.88 56.91 9.50
C ALA A 10 -23.25 57.90 10.62
N VAL A 11 -22.64 57.82 11.79
CA VAL A 11 -22.49 58.92 12.77
C VAL A 11 -21.36 58.61 13.73
N LEU A 12 -20.24 59.34 13.63
CA LEU A 12 -19.64 60.35 14.51
C LEU A 12 -19.14 59.92 15.91
N SER A 13 -17.84 59.88 16.00
CA SER A 13 -16.82 60.37 16.94
C SER A 13 -17.26 60.88 18.34
N ALA A 14 -16.58 60.35 19.36
CA ALA A 14 -16.24 61.10 20.57
C ALA A 14 -14.86 60.64 21.07
N GLY A 15 -13.98 61.63 21.24
CA GLY A 15 -12.62 61.39 21.72
C GLY A 15 -12.54 61.21 23.24
N ALA A 16 -11.56 60.43 23.65
CA ALA A 16 -11.09 60.41 25.03
C ALA A 16 -9.56 60.37 25.06
N VAL A 17 -8.99 61.35 25.67
CA VAL A 17 -7.58 61.49 25.99
C VAL A 17 -7.16 60.41 26.99
N LEU A 18 -6.18 59.60 26.64
CA LEU A 18 -5.55 58.64 27.59
C LEU A 18 -4.11 59.05 27.83
N LEU A 19 -3.82 59.24 29.12
CA LEU A 19 -2.50 59.41 29.70
C LEU A 19 -1.60 58.21 29.42
N ALA A 20 -0.42 58.49 28.88
CA ALA A 20 0.62 57.48 28.67
C ALA A 20 1.28 57.14 30.02
N SER A 21 1.12 55.94 30.48
CA SER A 21 1.96 55.29 31.49
C SER A 21 2.97 54.38 30.78
N THR A 22 4.23 54.82 30.75
CA THR A 22 5.36 54.01 30.26
C THR A 22 5.65 52.91 31.27
N ALA A 23 5.19 51.71 30.98
CA ALA A 23 5.69 50.49 31.62
C ALA A 23 6.96 50.06 30.89
N MET A 24 8.12 50.21 31.49
CA MET A 24 9.36 49.55 31.11
C MET A 24 9.14 48.03 31.30
N ALA A 25 8.86 47.31 30.21
CA ALA A 25 8.97 45.85 30.19
C ALA A 25 10.46 45.50 30.17
N ALA A 26 10.98 44.99 31.27
CA ALA A 26 12.29 44.35 31.30
C ALA A 26 12.27 43.19 30.29
N ALA A 27 13.05 43.27 29.24
CA ALA A 27 13.30 42.16 28.35
C ALA A 27 13.99 41.04 29.17
N LEU A 28 13.27 39.96 29.39
CA LEU A 28 13.89 38.72 29.86
C LEU A 28 14.90 38.28 28.81
N PRO A 29 16.11 37.85 29.18
CA PRO A 29 17.04 37.30 28.19
C PRO A 29 16.35 36.12 27.50
N ALA A 30 16.31 36.14 26.18
CA ALA A 30 15.87 34.99 25.40
C ALA A 30 16.74 33.80 25.83
N GLY A 31 16.13 32.83 26.51
CA GLY A 31 16.81 31.61 26.87
C GLY A 31 17.46 31.02 25.60
N ALA A 32 18.71 30.61 25.70
CA ALA A 32 19.38 29.94 24.57
C ALA A 32 18.50 28.77 24.13
N ALA A 33 18.18 28.76 22.84
CA ALA A 33 17.36 27.68 22.24
C ALA A 33 17.94 26.32 22.64
N ALA A 34 17.09 25.42 23.10
CA ALA A 34 17.52 24.06 23.38
C ALA A 34 18.00 23.39 22.11
N ALA A 35 19.24 22.94 22.09
CA ALA A 35 19.84 22.27 20.93
C ALA A 35 20.07 20.79 21.28
N GLY A 36 19.68 19.90 20.37
CA GLY A 36 19.87 18.47 20.55
C GLY A 36 19.39 17.69 19.31
N CYS A 37 20.04 16.58 19.01
CA CYS A 37 19.62 15.70 17.92
C CYS A 37 20.06 14.27 18.16
N ALA A 38 19.36 13.33 17.50
CA ALA A 38 19.72 11.95 17.36
C ALA A 38 19.78 11.58 15.88
N VAL A 39 20.75 10.74 15.49
CA VAL A 39 20.89 10.28 14.12
C VAL A 39 20.95 8.76 14.08
N THR A 40 20.11 8.16 13.24
CA THR A 40 20.20 6.76 12.88
C THR A 40 20.78 6.64 11.48
N TYR A 41 21.92 5.99 11.36
CA TYR A 41 22.58 5.69 10.09
C TYR A 41 22.52 4.17 9.86
N ALA A 42 21.84 3.74 8.80
CA ALA A 42 21.66 2.32 8.48
C ALA A 42 22.15 2.03 7.06
N VAL A 43 23.09 1.09 6.91
CA VAL A 43 23.44 0.53 5.61
C VAL A 43 22.28 -0.40 5.19
N SER A 44 21.50 0.01 4.18
CA SER A 44 20.33 -0.72 3.70
C SER A 44 20.67 -1.87 2.76
N SER A 45 21.81 -1.74 2.05
CA SER A 45 22.34 -2.75 1.13
C SER A 45 23.83 -2.54 0.95
N GLN A 46 24.57 -3.63 0.73
CA GLN A 46 26.00 -3.56 0.45
C GLN A 46 26.39 -4.62 -0.58
N TRP A 47 27.23 -4.22 -1.54
CA TRP A 47 27.80 -5.07 -2.58
C TRP A 47 29.29 -4.74 -2.76
N GLN A 48 29.98 -5.49 -3.57
CA GLN A 48 31.40 -5.24 -3.81
C GLN A 48 31.62 -3.83 -4.40
N GLY A 49 32.31 -2.97 -3.67
CA GLY A 49 32.62 -1.60 -4.09
C GLY A 49 31.49 -0.58 -3.91
N GLY A 50 30.31 -0.97 -3.41
CA GLY A 50 29.19 -0.04 -3.23
C GLY A 50 28.28 -0.37 -2.06
N PHE A 51 27.48 0.61 -1.65
CA PHE A 51 26.47 0.46 -0.60
C PHE A 51 25.34 1.46 -0.76
N GLY A 52 24.17 1.13 -0.20
CA GLY A 52 23.06 2.06 0.04
C GLY A 52 22.94 2.36 1.53
N ALA A 53 22.67 3.59 1.89
CA ALA A 53 22.44 3.98 3.28
C ALA A 53 21.19 4.84 3.43
N ASN A 54 20.48 4.65 4.55
CA ASN A 54 19.39 5.51 5.01
C ASN A 54 19.81 6.23 6.28
N VAL A 55 19.51 7.53 6.35
CA VAL A 55 19.83 8.38 7.49
C VAL A 55 18.54 9.03 7.98
N THR A 56 18.23 8.84 9.26
CA THR A 56 17.12 9.51 9.94
C THR A 56 17.68 10.48 10.97
N VAL A 57 17.24 11.72 10.91
CA VAL A 57 17.61 12.81 11.82
C VAL A 57 16.40 13.13 12.68
N THR A 58 16.53 13.00 14.00
CA THR A 58 15.51 13.39 15.00
C THR A 58 15.98 14.66 15.71
N ASN A 59 15.14 15.69 15.69
CA ASN A 59 15.39 16.91 16.42
C ASN A 59 14.91 16.75 17.87
N LEU A 60 15.81 16.82 18.83
CA LEU A 60 15.52 16.76 20.28
C LEU A 60 15.50 18.13 20.93
N GLY A 61 15.76 19.19 20.18
CA GLY A 61 15.76 20.59 20.62
C GLY A 61 14.54 21.37 20.12
N ASP A 62 14.68 22.68 20.06
CA ASP A 62 13.66 23.57 19.48
C ASP A 62 13.42 23.29 17.99
N PRO A 63 12.23 23.68 17.45
CA PRO A 63 11.93 23.43 16.03
C PRO A 63 13.01 23.98 15.09
N VAL A 64 13.48 23.15 14.18
CA VAL A 64 14.49 23.49 13.17
C VAL A 64 13.78 23.83 11.86
N ASN A 65 14.14 24.98 11.26
CA ASN A 65 13.67 25.40 9.95
C ASN A 65 14.87 25.59 9.02
N GLY A 66 15.14 24.59 8.22
CA GLY A 66 16.37 24.42 7.44
C GLY A 66 17.43 23.64 8.23
N TRP A 67 17.83 22.46 7.71
CA TRP A 67 18.82 21.62 8.37
C TRP A 67 20.00 21.29 7.45
N THR A 68 21.16 21.16 8.11
CA THR A 68 22.37 20.60 7.51
C THR A 68 22.96 19.59 8.47
N LEU A 69 23.05 18.33 8.04
CA LEU A 69 23.70 17.25 8.76
C LEU A 69 25.11 17.01 8.23
N THR A 70 26.09 16.96 9.12
CA THR A 70 27.48 16.70 8.74
C THR A 70 28.03 15.47 9.45
N TRP A 71 28.92 14.72 8.76
CA TRP A 71 29.68 13.60 9.30
C TRP A 71 30.98 13.41 8.54
N SER A 72 31.83 12.52 9.03
CA SER A 72 33.07 12.12 8.33
C SER A 72 33.17 10.60 8.20
N TYR A 73 33.63 10.15 7.05
CA TYR A 73 33.98 8.75 6.81
C TYR A 73 35.40 8.43 7.24
N ALA A 74 35.60 7.22 7.82
CA ALA A 74 36.88 6.78 8.32
C ALA A 74 37.71 5.95 7.30
N ALA A 75 37.09 5.44 6.22
CA ALA A 75 37.68 4.45 5.33
C ALA A 75 37.59 4.82 3.83
N GLY A 76 37.52 6.12 3.51
CA GLY A 76 37.52 6.60 2.13
C GLY A 76 36.23 6.34 1.34
N GLN A 77 35.11 6.15 2.03
CA GLN A 77 33.81 6.02 1.38
C GLN A 77 33.44 7.32 0.66
N THR A 78 32.69 7.20 -0.44
CA THR A 78 32.17 8.35 -1.18
C THR A 78 30.68 8.22 -1.41
N VAL A 79 29.93 9.34 -1.35
CA VAL A 79 28.54 9.41 -1.75
C VAL A 79 28.45 9.64 -3.26
N THR A 80 27.71 8.80 -3.97
CA THR A 80 27.59 8.84 -5.44
C THR A 80 26.25 9.39 -5.92
N GLN A 81 25.18 9.17 -5.15
CA GLN A 81 23.83 9.63 -5.48
C GLN A 81 23.05 9.77 -4.17
N ALA A 82 22.27 10.85 -4.03
CA ALA A 82 21.42 11.06 -2.85
C ALA A 82 19.99 11.41 -3.24
N TRP A 83 19.04 11.15 -2.34
CA TRP A 83 17.62 11.51 -2.45
C TRP A 83 17.11 12.05 -1.11
N ASN A 84 16.17 12.97 -1.17
CA ASN A 84 15.62 13.73 -0.04
C ASN A 84 16.65 14.60 0.70
N ALA A 85 17.84 14.81 0.14
CA ALA A 85 18.84 15.77 0.58
C ALA A 85 19.77 16.13 -0.58
N THR A 86 20.33 17.33 -0.53
CA THR A 86 21.45 17.73 -1.37
C THR A 86 22.72 17.40 -0.62
N VAL A 87 23.52 16.45 -1.13
CA VAL A 87 24.75 15.99 -0.47
C VAL A 87 25.98 16.52 -1.21
N THR A 88 26.91 17.06 -0.45
CA THR A 88 28.24 17.43 -0.92
C THR A 88 29.30 16.73 -0.09
N GLN A 89 30.43 16.36 -0.72
CA GLN A 89 31.54 15.69 -0.03
C GLN A 89 32.88 16.29 -0.44
N SER A 90 33.73 16.51 0.52
CA SER A 90 35.16 16.92 0.31
C SER A 90 36.07 16.01 1.12
N GLY A 91 36.78 15.13 0.45
CA GLY A 91 37.54 14.08 1.12
C GLY A 91 36.66 13.19 2.00
N ALA A 92 36.96 13.10 3.29
CA ALA A 92 36.20 12.33 4.25
C ALA A 92 34.92 13.07 4.74
N ALA A 93 34.90 14.39 4.66
CA ALA A 93 33.79 15.21 5.21
C ALA A 93 32.61 15.25 4.27
N VAL A 94 31.43 14.91 4.79
CA VAL A 94 30.15 14.91 4.08
C VAL A 94 29.19 15.91 4.72
N SER A 95 28.45 16.64 3.88
CA SER A 95 27.40 17.57 4.29
C SER A 95 26.13 17.28 3.49
N ALA A 96 25.06 16.94 4.20
CA ALA A 96 23.72 16.74 3.65
C ALA A 96 22.82 17.88 4.09
N ARG A 97 22.20 18.58 3.13
CA ARG A 97 21.28 19.70 3.37
C ARG A 97 19.86 19.32 2.94
N ASN A 98 18.86 19.83 3.66
CA ASN A 98 17.47 19.65 3.28
C ASN A 98 17.17 20.09 1.84
N VAL A 99 16.16 19.50 1.26
CA VAL A 99 15.46 19.98 0.07
C VAL A 99 14.22 20.80 0.48
N ASP A 100 13.58 21.47 -0.47
CA ASP A 100 12.54 22.47 -0.18
C ASP A 100 11.36 21.95 0.66
N TYR A 101 11.02 20.69 0.54
CA TYR A 101 9.83 20.09 1.19
C TYR A 101 10.10 19.47 2.57
N ASN A 102 11.35 19.31 3.01
CA ASN A 102 11.69 18.63 4.27
C ASN A 102 12.58 19.48 5.21
N GLY A 103 12.63 20.79 5.01
CA GLY A 103 13.46 21.70 5.79
C GLY A 103 13.01 21.91 7.23
N SER A 104 11.74 21.65 7.56
CA SER A 104 11.19 21.88 8.90
C SER A 104 11.16 20.57 9.71
N ILE A 105 11.80 20.59 10.88
CA ILE A 105 11.79 19.46 11.84
C ILE A 105 11.30 19.98 13.19
N PRO A 106 10.06 19.69 13.60
CA PRO A 106 9.57 20.14 14.92
C PRO A 106 10.32 19.42 16.05
N THR A 107 10.19 19.94 17.27
CA THR A 107 10.73 19.28 18.48
C THR A 107 10.21 17.84 18.56
N ASN A 108 11.10 16.87 18.77
CA ASN A 108 10.87 15.43 18.71
C ASN A 108 10.39 14.90 17.33
N GLY A 109 10.37 15.75 16.30
CA GLY A 109 10.12 15.34 14.93
C GLY A 109 11.36 14.77 14.26
N SER A 110 11.16 14.04 13.16
CA SER A 110 12.24 13.43 12.38
C SER A 110 12.09 13.69 10.90
N THR A 111 13.22 13.72 10.21
CA THR A 111 13.31 13.68 8.75
C THR A 111 14.28 12.59 8.32
N SER A 112 14.15 12.11 7.09
CA SER A 112 15.05 11.07 6.57
C SER A 112 15.46 11.34 5.13
N PHE A 113 16.67 10.92 4.81
CA PHE A 113 17.21 10.91 3.45
C PHE A 113 18.01 9.63 3.23
N GLY A 114 18.34 9.34 1.99
CA GLY A 114 19.17 8.20 1.68
C GLY A 114 20.16 8.52 0.56
N PHE A 115 21.13 7.63 0.39
CA PHE A 115 22.11 7.76 -0.67
C PHE A 115 22.73 6.41 -1.04
N ASN A 116 23.27 6.35 -2.27
CA ASN A 116 24.21 5.33 -2.68
C ASN A 116 25.63 5.86 -2.49
N GLY A 117 26.53 4.99 -2.10
CA GLY A 117 27.94 5.30 -1.95
C GLY A 117 28.86 4.19 -2.47
N SER A 118 30.15 4.50 -2.57
CA SER A 118 31.18 3.54 -2.89
C SER A 118 32.21 3.40 -1.76
N TRP A 119 32.85 2.25 -1.70
CA TRP A 119 33.93 1.95 -0.76
C TRP A 119 34.99 1.06 -1.45
N THR A 120 36.23 1.10 -0.95
CA THR A 120 37.35 0.36 -1.56
C THR A 120 37.85 -0.80 -0.70
N SER A 121 38.02 -0.59 0.60
CA SER A 121 38.57 -1.60 1.51
C SER A 121 37.62 -2.03 2.61
N SER A 122 36.81 -1.09 3.14
CA SER A 122 35.82 -1.34 4.18
C SER A 122 34.75 -0.24 4.17
N ASN A 123 33.60 -0.52 4.79
CA ASN A 123 32.48 0.42 4.88
C ASN A 123 31.99 0.56 6.34
N PRO A 124 32.82 1.07 7.27
CA PRO A 124 32.36 1.34 8.62
C PRO A 124 31.36 2.50 8.63
N ALA A 125 30.33 2.40 9.45
CA ALA A 125 29.40 3.50 9.64
C ALA A 125 30.09 4.68 10.34
N PRO A 126 29.70 5.94 10.02
CA PRO A 126 30.17 7.12 10.75
C PRO A 126 29.79 7.04 12.24
N THR A 127 30.65 7.50 13.11
CA THR A 127 30.49 7.43 14.57
C THR A 127 30.00 8.75 15.20
N SER A 128 30.02 9.84 14.45
CA SER A 128 29.61 11.16 14.94
C SER A 128 28.91 11.95 13.82
N PHE A 129 27.86 12.65 14.24
CA PHE A 129 27.05 13.52 13.38
C PHE A 129 26.84 14.87 14.06
N ALA A 130 26.67 15.93 13.26
CA ALA A 130 26.29 17.23 13.77
C ALA A 130 25.14 17.82 12.93
N LEU A 131 24.09 18.28 13.60
CA LEU A 131 22.93 18.96 12.98
C LEU A 131 23.09 20.48 13.18
N ASN A 132 23.15 21.24 12.11
CA ASN A 132 23.40 22.69 12.14
C ASN A 132 24.59 23.09 13.04
N GLY A 133 25.67 22.27 13.02
CA GLY A 133 26.86 22.48 13.81
C GLY A 133 26.80 21.98 15.25
N VAL A 134 25.65 21.49 15.73
CA VAL A 134 25.48 20.91 17.06
C VAL A 134 25.69 19.40 16.99
N THR A 135 26.62 18.86 17.77
CA THR A 135 26.87 17.42 17.82
C THR A 135 25.66 16.66 18.34
N CYS A 136 25.22 15.65 17.60
CA CYS A 136 24.12 14.79 17.99
C CYS A 136 24.58 13.77 19.03
N THR A 137 23.95 13.81 20.22
CA THR A 137 24.31 12.97 21.39
C THR A 137 23.42 11.75 21.54
N GLY A 138 22.35 11.63 20.73
CA GLY A 138 21.40 10.51 20.73
C GLY A 138 21.59 9.62 19.49
N GLY A 139 21.87 8.33 19.70
CA GLY A 139 21.73 7.26 18.73
C GLY A 139 22.79 7.18 17.64
N THR A 140 23.68 6.22 17.77
CA THR A 140 24.39 5.59 16.64
C THR A 140 24.28 4.09 16.81
N THR A 141 23.65 3.40 15.88
CA THR A 141 23.77 1.95 15.83
C THR A 141 24.23 1.56 14.43
N PRO A 142 25.51 1.16 14.25
CA PRO A 142 25.94 0.54 13.03
C PRO A 142 25.52 -0.92 13.05
N THR A 143 24.68 -1.34 12.11
CA THR A 143 24.51 -2.75 11.76
C THR A 143 25.24 -3.01 10.44
N SER A 144 26.42 -3.60 10.55
CA SER A 144 27.17 -4.14 9.40
C SER A 144 27.01 -5.65 9.39
N PRO A 145 26.78 -6.31 8.25
CA PRO A 145 26.84 -7.77 8.18
C PRO A 145 28.32 -8.22 8.23
N SER A 146 28.68 -8.95 9.30
CA SER A 146 30.00 -9.55 9.47
C SER A 146 30.00 -11.00 8.96
N THR A 147 30.97 -11.35 8.11
CA THR A 147 31.33 -12.74 7.85
C THR A 147 32.62 -13.09 8.59
N SER A 148 32.46 -14.03 9.55
CA SER A 148 33.41 -15.04 10.09
C SER A 148 34.63 -14.65 10.94
N PRO A 149 35.33 -15.64 11.61
CA PRO A 149 34.94 -15.97 13.00
C PRO A 149 36.12 -15.75 14.00
N SER A 150 35.81 -15.89 15.27
CA SER A 150 36.69 -16.35 16.36
C SER A 150 36.90 -15.45 17.57
N THR A 151 36.53 -16.05 18.71
CA THR A 151 37.00 -15.94 20.11
C THR A 151 36.56 -14.72 20.93
N SER A 152 35.81 -15.05 22.00
CA SER A 152 35.43 -14.25 23.17
C SER A 152 36.64 -13.68 23.95
N PRO A 153 36.48 -12.63 24.83
CA PRO A 153 35.55 -12.68 25.94
C PRO A 153 34.80 -11.33 26.29
N THR A 154 33.64 -11.51 26.84
CA THR A 154 32.95 -10.77 27.90
C THR A 154 33.14 -9.26 28.09
N SER A 155 32.07 -8.48 27.76
CA SER A 155 31.59 -7.36 28.59
C SER A 155 30.16 -6.99 28.16
N SER A 156 29.33 -6.68 29.15
CA SER A 156 27.86 -6.51 29.15
C SER A 156 27.33 -5.45 28.19
N PRO A 157 26.10 -5.62 27.66
CA PRO A 157 25.48 -4.72 26.72
C PRO A 157 24.68 -3.61 27.40
N SER A 158 24.80 -2.41 26.84
CA SER A 158 23.92 -1.28 27.09
C SER A 158 22.59 -1.49 26.36
N THR A 159 21.50 -1.51 27.08
CA THR A 159 20.15 -1.82 26.64
C THR A 159 19.46 -0.64 25.97
N SER A 160 19.15 -0.74 24.68
CA SER A 160 17.99 -0.04 24.07
C SER A 160 16.69 -0.63 24.62
N PRO A 161 15.57 0.11 24.71
CA PRO A 161 14.32 -0.46 25.17
C PRO A 161 13.80 -1.49 24.17
N SER A 162 14.24 -2.73 24.31
CA SER A 162 13.59 -3.87 23.72
C SER A 162 12.32 -4.16 24.52
N SER A 163 11.22 -4.47 23.84
CA SER A 163 10.11 -5.11 24.55
C SER A 163 10.68 -6.28 25.36
N PRO A 164 10.25 -6.47 26.62
CA PRO A 164 10.78 -7.55 27.45
C PRO A 164 10.61 -8.89 26.70
N PRO A 165 11.56 -9.84 26.87
CA PRO A 165 11.43 -11.17 26.30
C PRO A 165 10.07 -11.77 26.69
N PRO A 166 9.32 -12.38 25.76
CA PRO A 166 8.02 -12.96 26.08
C PRO A 166 8.18 -14.05 27.14
N THR A 167 7.45 -13.90 28.25
CA THR A 167 7.30 -14.90 29.28
C THR A 167 5.83 -15.01 29.61
N GLY A 168 5.14 -16.01 29.06
CA GLY A 168 3.71 -16.19 29.33
C GLY A 168 2.99 -17.07 28.32
N ALA A 169 1.70 -17.28 28.57
CA ALA A 169 0.83 -17.97 27.63
C ALA A 169 0.65 -17.11 26.35
N ALA A 170 0.61 -17.77 25.21
CA ALA A 170 0.43 -17.08 23.93
C ALA A 170 -0.96 -16.42 23.82
N ASP A 171 -0.97 -15.20 23.32
CA ASP A 171 -2.21 -14.47 22.99
C ASP A 171 -2.70 -14.79 21.58
N ILE A 172 -1.77 -15.08 20.66
CA ILE A 172 -2.05 -15.51 19.29
C ILE A 172 -1.16 -16.71 18.99
N THR A 173 -1.74 -17.85 18.62
CA THR A 173 -0.98 -19.05 18.25
C THR A 173 -1.23 -19.35 16.77
N VAL A 174 -0.17 -19.41 15.97
CA VAL A 174 -0.24 -19.70 14.54
C VAL A 174 -0.11 -21.20 14.28
N ASN A 175 -1.01 -21.74 13.45
CA ASN A 175 -0.99 -23.15 13.04
C ASN A 175 -0.80 -23.25 11.51
N THR A 176 0.43 -23.45 11.06
CA THR A 176 0.78 -23.57 9.65
C THR A 176 0.42 -24.92 9.02
N ALA A 177 0.02 -25.91 9.82
CA ALA A 177 -0.47 -27.19 9.31
C ALA A 177 -1.90 -27.08 8.76
N SER A 178 -2.71 -26.15 9.30
CA SER A 178 -4.06 -25.89 8.82
C SER A 178 -4.05 -24.74 7.82
N ARG A 179 -4.25 -25.05 6.55
CA ARG A 179 -4.10 -24.12 5.41
C ARG A 179 -5.43 -23.83 4.74
N TYR A 180 -5.53 -22.61 4.24
CA TYR A 180 -6.68 -22.12 3.48
C TYR A 180 -6.23 -21.72 2.04
N GLN A 181 -6.78 -20.64 1.49
CA GLN A 181 -6.47 -20.20 0.14
C GLN A 181 -4.99 -19.79 -0.05
N THR A 182 -4.53 -19.99 -1.28
CA THR A 182 -3.30 -19.37 -1.77
C THR A 182 -3.60 -17.92 -2.17
N ILE A 183 -2.75 -17.01 -1.78
CA ILE A 183 -2.86 -15.60 -2.13
C ILE A 183 -2.30 -15.36 -3.54
N ASP A 184 -3.12 -14.80 -4.42
CA ASP A 184 -2.72 -14.37 -5.75
C ASP A 184 -2.15 -12.97 -5.76
N GLY A 185 -2.59 -12.11 -4.84
CA GLY A 185 -2.02 -10.80 -4.65
C GLY A 185 -3.00 -9.71 -4.24
N PHE A 186 -2.45 -8.52 -4.11
CA PHE A 186 -3.16 -7.28 -3.78
C PHE A 186 -2.81 -6.23 -4.83
N GLY A 187 -3.79 -5.49 -5.31
CA GLY A 187 -3.56 -4.62 -6.45
C GLY A 187 -4.46 -3.42 -6.54
N ALA A 188 -4.33 -2.73 -7.67
CA ALA A 188 -5.21 -1.64 -8.04
C ALA A 188 -5.34 -1.51 -9.56
N ALA A 189 -6.44 -0.87 -9.99
CA ALA A 189 -6.64 -0.55 -11.39
C ALA A 189 -5.83 0.69 -11.80
N VAL A 190 -5.32 0.68 -13.04
CA VAL A 190 -4.89 1.90 -13.72
C VAL A 190 -6.13 2.71 -14.11
N SER A 191 -5.97 3.99 -14.39
CA SER A 191 -7.08 4.79 -14.94
C SER A 191 -7.43 4.29 -16.35
N ILE A 192 -8.62 3.71 -16.49
CA ILE A 192 -9.04 3.06 -17.74
C ILE A 192 -9.25 4.10 -18.85
N TRP A 193 -9.85 5.25 -18.50
CA TRP A 193 -10.15 6.36 -19.42
C TRP A 193 -9.21 7.55 -19.23
N GLY A 194 -8.17 7.42 -18.43
CA GLY A 194 -7.20 8.47 -18.11
C GLY A 194 -5.79 8.13 -18.58
N GLY A 195 -4.85 8.97 -18.18
CA GLY A 195 -3.43 8.74 -18.47
C GLY A 195 -2.89 7.50 -17.73
N ALA A 196 -1.94 6.81 -18.35
CA ALA A 196 -1.19 5.74 -17.71
C ALA A 196 -0.44 6.24 -16.46
N TRP A 197 -0.15 5.34 -15.53
CA TRP A 197 0.83 5.65 -14.49
C TRP A 197 2.20 5.93 -15.12
N SER A 198 2.87 6.96 -14.66
CA SER A 198 4.28 7.19 -14.99
C SER A 198 5.16 6.07 -14.42
N THR A 199 6.41 5.97 -14.88
CA THR A 199 7.38 5.03 -14.33
C THR A 199 7.56 5.21 -12.81
N ALA A 200 7.66 6.45 -12.34
CA ALA A 200 7.81 6.75 -10.90
C ALA A 200 6.57 6.36 -10.08
N GLU A 201 5.37 6.63 -10.60
CA GLU A 201 4.11 6.21 -9.95
C GLU A 201 3.98 4.69 -9.91
N THR A 202 4.30 4.00 -11.00
CA THR A 202 4.32 2.54 -11.06
C THR A 202 5.33 1.97 -10.05
N GLN A 203 6.51 2.59 -9.94
CA GLN A 203 7.52 2.22 -8.96
C GLN A 203 7.01 2.39 -7.52
N THR A 204 6.35 3.50 -7.22
CA THR A 204 5.75 3.73 -5.90
C THR A 204 4.69 2.69 -5.57
N LEU A 205 3.83 2.34 -6.53
CA LEU A 205 2.74 1.39 -6.33
C LEU A 205 3.23 -0.06 -6.21
N VAL A 206 4.16 -0.50 -7.06
CA VAL A 206 4.53 -1.92 -7.21
C VAL A 206 5.82 -2.30 -6.48
N GLY A 207 6.74 -1.35 -6.29
CA GLY A 207 8.04 -1.61 -5.65
C GLY A 207 7.92 -2.00 -4.17
N LEU A 208 9.00 -2.59 -3.64
CA LEU A 208 9.10 -3.08 -2.25
C LEU A 208 10.02 -2.23 -1.36
N GLY A 209 10.60 -1.16 -1.90
CA GLY A 209 11.48 -0.25 -1.18
C GLY A 209 10.76 0.65 -0.16
N PRO A 210 11.47 1.57 0.49
CA PRO A 210 10.88 2.59 1.35
C PRO A 210 9.82 3.39 0.59
N ASN A 211 8.70 3.71 1.25
CA ASN A 211 7.57 4.44 0.67
C ASN A 211 6.95 3.82 -0.60
N GLN A 212 7.27 2.56 -0.89
CA GLN A 212 6.65 1.79 -1.97
C GLN A 212 5.62 0.82 -1.38
N LEU A 213 4.53 0.59 -2.11
CA LEU A 213 3.34 -0.04 -1.57
C LEU A 213 3.25 -1.55 -1.85
N GLY A 214 4.09 -2.09 -2.74
CA GLY A 214 4.22 -3.52 -2.97
C GLY A 214 3.04 -4.19 -3.67
N LEU A 215 2.26 -3.46 -4.48
CA LEU A 215 1.19 -4.07 -5.25
C LEU A 215 1.73 -5.19 -6.15
N SER A 216 0.99 -6.26 -6.24
CA SER A 216 1.34 -7.44 -7.05
C SER A 216 0.30 -7.77 -8.12
N ILE A 217 -0.77 -6.99 -8.22
CA ILE A 217 -1.76 -7.06 -9.30
C ILE A 217 -1.97 -5.65 -9.85
N VAL A 218 -1.94 -5.53 -11.18
CA VAL A 218 -2.34 -4.31 -11.89
C VAL A 218 -3.49 -4.65 -12.82
N ARG A 219 -4.66 -4.03 -12.59
CA ARG A 219 -5.83 -4.20 -13.43
C ARG A 219 -5.87 -3.10 -14.50
N THR A 220 -6.18 -3.48 -15.74
CA THR A 220 -6.30 -2.56 -16.89
C THR A 220 -7.56 -2.84 -17.69
N GLY A 221 -7.93 -1.92 -18.58
CA GLY A 221 -9.06 -2.10 -19.49
C GLY A 221 -8.67 -2.71 -20.82
N ILE A 222 -9.63 -3.38 -21.48
CA ILE A 222 -9.56 -3.78 -22.88
C ILE A 222 -10.51 -2.88 -23.67
N SER A 223 -9.96 -1.92 -24.43
CA SER A 223 -10.80 -1.07 -25.28
C SER A 223 -11.39 -1.88 -26.44
N PRO A 224 -12.66 -1.61 -26.84
CA PRO A 224 -13.24 -2.17 -28.05
C PRO A 224 -12.56 -1.66 -29.33
N VAL A 225 -11.68 -0.66 -29.22
CA VAL A 225 -10.91 -0.07 -30.33
C VAL A 225 -9.44 -0.45 -30.18
N SER A 226 -8.94 -1.30 -31.06
CA SER A 226 -7.57 -1.82 -30.99
C SER A 226 -6.47 -0.74 -31.05
N GLY A 227 -6.74 0.39 -31.71
CA GLY A 227 -5.81 1.53 -31.74
C GLY A 227 -5.55 2.18 -30.37
N GLU A 228 -6.40 1.94 -29.36
CA GLU A 228 -6.28 2.48 -28.01
C GLU A 228 -5.49 1.56 -27.05
N TRP A 229 -5.18 0.32 -27.46
CA TRP A 229 -4.54 -0.67 -26.59
C TRP A 229 -3.14 -0.28 -26.09
N GLY A 230 -2.46 0.62 -26.81
CA GLY A 230 -1.12 1.07 -26.47
C GLY A 230 -1.02 1.96 -25.24
N THR A 231 -2.11 2.57 -24.81
CA THR A 231 -2.13 3.63 -23.80
C THR A 231 -1.49 3.21 -22.48
N GLN A 232 -1.72 1.99 -22.02
CA GLN A 232 -1.23 1.50 -20.72
C GLN A 232 0.07 0.68 -20.79
N VAL A 233 0.59 0.39 -21.99
CA VAL A 233 1.73 -0.53 -22.19
C VAL A 233 2.96 -0.13 -21.35
N SER A 234 3.29 1.15 -21.30
CA SER A 234 4.47 1.63 -20.55
C SER A 234 4.37 1.31 -19.06
N ALA A 235 3.23 1.61 -18.44
CA ALA A 235 2.98 1.35 -17.02
C ALA A 235 2.99 -0.16 -16.73
N LEU A 236 2.32 -0.96 -17.56
CA LEU A 236 2.24 -2.41 -17.38
C LEU A 236 3.61 -3.10 -17.58
N ARG A 237 4.41 -2.63 -18.54
CA ARG A 237 5.78 -3.11 -18.74
C ARG A 237 6.65 -2.79 -17.54
N THR A 238 6.56 -1.56 -17.03
CA THR A 238 7.26 -1.16 -15.79
C THR A 238 6.82 -2.03 -14.62
N ALA A 239 5.53 -2.28 -14.44
CA ALA A 239 5.03 -3.15 -13.38
C ALA A 239 5.60 -4.58 -13.49
N LYS A 240 5.59 -5.17 -14.68
CA LYS A 240 6.17 -6.51 -14.93
C LYS A 240 7.67 -6.59 -14.68
N SER A 241 8.41 -5.49 -14.82
CA SER A 241 9.86 -5.47 -14.52
C SER A 241 10.20 -5.72 -13.06
N TYR A 242 9.24 -5.58 -12.13
CA TYR A 242 9.39 -5.94 -10.71
C TYR A 242 9.30 -7.45 -10.42
N GLY A 243 9.10 -8.27 -11.44
CA GLY A 243 9.19 -9.73 -11.37
C GLY A 243 7.94 -10.47 -11.84
N SER A 244 8.09 -11.78 -12.01
CA SER A 244 7.02 -12.68 -12.48
C SER A 244 5.82 -12.75 -11.52
N ASN A 245 6.01 -12.40 -10.26
CA ASN A 245 4.95 -12.38 -9.25
C ASN A 245 4.00 -11.18 -9.40
N VAL A 246 4.31 -10.20 -10.25
CA VAL A 246 3.37 -9.13 -10.59
C VAL A 246 2.46 -9.60 -11.73
N LYS A 247 1.16 -9.71 -11.45
CA LYS A 247 0.14 -10.14 -12.39
C LYS A 247 -0.53 -8.94 -13.06
N ILE A 248 -0.80 -9.07 -14.36
CA ILE A 248 -1.64 -8.12 -15.09
C ILE A 248 -2.99 -8.77 -15.33
N MET A 249 -4.05 -8.09 -14.91
CA MET A 249 -5.43 -8.43 -15.15
C MET A 249 -6.04 -7.42 -16.13
N ALA A 250 -6.75 -7.88 -17.15
CA ALA A 250 -7.40 -7.04 -18.14
C ALA A 250 -8.89 -7.34 -18.25
N SER A 251 -9.72 -6.28 -18.23
CA SER A 251 -11.18 -6.39 -18.27
C SER A 251 -11.75 -5.53 -19.40
N PRO A 252 -12.63 -6.05 -20.27
CA PRO A 252 -13.40 -5.26 -21.21
C PRO A 252 -14.65 -4.68 -20.56
N TRP A 253 -14.98 -3.42 -20.84
CA TRP A 253 -16.24 -2.80 -20.42
C TRP A 253 -17.34 -2.99 -21.45
N THR A 254 -16.97 -3.11 -22.73
CA THR A 254 -17.91 -3.29 -23.84
C THR A 254 -17.22 -3.93 -25.05
N ALA A 255 -18.00 -4.46 -25.98
CA ALA A 255 -17.57 -4.87 -27.30
C ALA A 255 -17.69 -3.70 -28.31
N PRO A 256 -17.13 -3.82 -29.53
CA PRO A 256 -17.42 -2.90 -30.62
C PRO A 256 -18.95 -2.71 -30.81
N ALA A 257 -19.37 -1.45 -30.97
CA ALA A 257 -20.81 -1.10 -31.00
C ALA A 257 -21.63 -1.92 -32.01
N ALA A 258 -21.05 -2.19 -33.18
CA ALA A 258 -21.72 -2.95 -34.25
C ALA A 258 -22.01 -4.42 -33.87
N TRP A 259 -21.33 -4.97 -32.86
CA TRP A 259 -21.53 -6.35 -32.39
C TRP A 259 -22.62 -6.46 -31.31
N LYS A 260 -23.16 -5.32 -30.87
CA LYS A 260 -24.11 -5.25 -29.77
C LYS A 260 -25.55 -5.02 -30.25
N THR A 261 -26.51 -5.46 -29.47
CA THR A 261 -27.94 -5.37 -29.80
C THR A 261 -28.46 -3.93 -29.86
N ASN A 262 -27.81 -3.01 -29.14
CA ASN A 262 -28.17 -1.58 -29.13
C ASN A 262 -27.30 -0.72 -30.07
N ASN A 263 -26.37 -1.31 -30.83
CA ASN A 263 -25.40 -0.62 -31.69
C ASN A 263 -24.65 0.53 -30.99
N SER A 264 -24.40 0.41 -29.69
CA SER A 264 -23.79 1.45 -28.85
C SER A 264 -22.72 0.84 -27.93
N ARG A 265 -21.67 1.62 -27.61
CA ARG A 265 -20.70 1.24 -26.58
C ARG A 265 -21.25 1.40 -25.16
N ILE A 266 -22.20 2.29 -24.97
CA ILE A 266 -22.74 2.71 -23.67
C ILE A 266 -24.18 2.21 -23.47
N ASN A 267 -24.73 2.39 -22.26
CA ASN A 267 -26.11 2.04 -21.92
C ASN A 267 -26.42 0.55 -22.11
N GLY A 268 -25.53 -0.32 -21.67
CA GLY A 268 -25.72 -1.77 -21.72
C GLY A 268 -25.82 -2.31 -23.15
N GLY A 269 -26.85 -3.11 -23.41
CA GLY A 269 -27.01 -3.88 -24.64
C GLY A 269 -26.12 -5.13 -24.63
N LYS A 270 -26.62 -6.21 -25.27
CA LYS A 270 -25.98 -7.51 -25.24
C LYS A 270 -25.07 -7.73 -26.43
N LEU A 271 -24.03 -8.53 -26.26
CA LEU A 271 -23.28 -9.08 -27.39
C LEU A 271 -24.21 -10.01 -28.18
N ARG A 272 -24.30 -9.80 -29.50
CA ARG A 272 -25.04 -10.69 -30.37
C ARG A 272 -24.32 -12.03 -30.49
N THR A 273 -25.06 -13.12 -30.47
CA THR A 273 -24.50 -14.48 -30.46
C THR A 273 -23.70 -14.81 -31.71
N ASP A 274 -24.06 -14.22 -32.85
CA ASP A 274 -23.30 -14.32 -34.11
C ASP A 274 -21.91 -13.67 -34.05
N TYR A 275 -21.61 -12.84 -33.02
CA TYR A 275 -20.31 -12.25 -32.76
C TYR A 275 -19.55 -12.87 -31.59
N TYR A 276 -19.98 -14.00 -31.06
CA TYR A 276 -19.27 -14.66 -29.93
C TYR A 276 -17.85 -15.08 -30.33
N ASP A 277 -17.67 -15.58 -31.57
CA ASP A 277 -16.36 -15.95 -32.09
C ASP A 277 -15.45 -14.73 -32.27
N ASP A 278 -15.98 -13.66 -32.86
CA ASP A 278 -15.25 -12.41 -33.08
C ASP A 278 -14.82 -11.77 -31.76
N TYR A 279 -15.70 -11.83 -30.73
CA TYR A 279 -15.38 -11.30 -29.43
C TYR A 279 -14.28 -12.09 -28.72
N ALA A 280 -14.30 -13.42 -28.79
CA ALA A 280 -13.20 -14.25 -28.29
C ALA A 280 -11.90 -13.94 -29.05
N GLY A 281 -11.98 -13.76 -30.37
CA GLY A 281 -10.87 -13.29 -31.22
C GLY A 281 -10.34 -11.93 -30.81
N HIS A 282 -11.21 -10.99 -30.44
CA HIS A 282 -10.83 -9.66 -29.95
C HIS A 282 -10.07 -9.73 -28.64
N LEU A 283 -10.57 -10.49 -27.64
CA LEU A 283 -9.87 -10.70 -26.37
C LEU A 283 -8.50 -11.36 -26.58
N ASN A 284 -8.44 -12.39 -27.42
CA ASN A 284 -7.18 -13.06 -27.74
C ASN A 284 -6.20 -12.14 -28.48
N SER A 285 -6.69 -11.30 -29.38
CA SER A 285 -5.87 -10.31 -30.11
C SER A 285 -5.28 -9.27 -29.17
N TYR A 286 -6.02 -8.81 -28.15
CA TYR A 286 -5.50 -7.95 -27.11
C TYR A 286 -4.37 -8.62 -26.31
N VAL A 287 -4.57 -9.86 -25.87
CA VAL A 287 -3.54 -10.63 -25.14
C VAL A 287 -2.28 -10.77 -25.99
N GLN A 288 -2.43 -11.08 -27.30
CA GLN A 288 -1.31 -11.20 -28.22
C GLN A 288 -0.63 -9.86 -28.48
N TYR A 289 -1.40 -8.78 -28.64
CA TYR A 289 -0.86 -7.42 -28.77
C TYR A 289 0.02 -7.06 -27.56
N MET A 290 -0.49 -7.24 -26.34
CA MET A 290 0.25 -6.96 -25.11
C MET A 290 1.52 -7.80 -25.00
N ARG A 291 1.44 -9.08 -25.36
CA ARG A 291 2.61 -9.97 -25.40
C ARG A 291 3.69 -9.47 -26.37
N ASN A 292 3.30 -9.00 -27.55
CA ASN A 292 4.21 -8.40 -28.54
C ASN A 292 4.84 -7.10 -28.02
N GLN A 293 4.17 -6.42 -27.09
CA GLN A 293 4.69 -5.25 -26.36
C GLN A 293 5.55 -5.63 -25.15
N GLY A 294 5.80 -6.92 -24.89
CA GLY A 294 6.57 -7.39 -23.75
C GLY A 294 5.78 -7.44 -22.43
N VAL A 295 4.44 -7.44 -22.50
CA VAL A 295 3.54 -7.51 -21.35
C VAL A 295 2.76 -8.82 -21.39
N THR A 296 2.99 -9.70 -20.40
CA THR A 296 2.13 -10.87 -20.21
C THR A 296 0.85 -10.44 -19.48
N VAL A 297 -0.31 -10.71 -20.08
CA VAL A 297 -1.62 -10.58 -19.42
C VAL A 297 -1.92 -11.91 -18.74
N ASP A 298 -1.87 -11.92 -17.41
CA ASP A 298 -2.00 -13.17 -16.64
C ASP A 298 -3.46 -13.60 -16.51
N VAL A 299 -4.39 -12.63 -16.43
CA VAL A 299 -5.84 -12.85 -16.30
C VAL A 299 -6.60 -11.94 -17.26
N THR A 300 -7.53 -12.52 -18.00
CA THR A 300 -8.46 -11.79 -18.89
C THR A 300 -9.89 -12.05 -18.43
N SER A 301 -10.61 -11.00 -18.08
CA SER A 301 -12.04 -11.09 -17.77
C SER A 301 -12.87 -11.18 -19.05
N VAL A 302 -13.99 -11.87 -18.99
CA VAL A 302 -14.96 -11.89 -20.09
C VAL A 302 -15.71 -10.56 -20.18
N GLN A 303 -16.08 -9.97 -19.02
CA GLN A 303 -16.82 -8.72 -18.96
C GLN A 303 -16.68 -8.05 -17.61
N ASN A 304 -16.50 -6.72 -17.58
CA ASN A 304 -16.67 -5.89 -16.40
C ASN A 304 -18.16 -5.61 -16.17
N GLU A 305 -18.64 -5.86 -14.97
CA GLU A 305 -20.01 -5.53 -14.51
C GLU A 305 -21.11 -5.90 -15.51
N PRO A 306 -21.28 -7.19 -15.82
CA PRO A 306 -22.30 -7.65 -16.79
C PRO A 306 -23.74 -7.39 -16.35
N ASP A 307 -23.93 -6.97 -15.09
CA ASP A 307 -25.22 -6.66 -14.43
C ASP A 307 -25.44 -5.15 -14.23
N TRP A 308 -24.59 -4.29 -14.84
CA TRP A 308 -24.67 -2.84 -14.72
C TRP A 308 -24.63 -2.16 -16.10
N HIS A 309 -25.56 -1.27 -16.40
CA HIS A 309 -25.71 -0.59 -17.69
C HIS A 309 -25.71 0.94 -17.57
N PRO A 310 -24.58 1.55 -17.23
CA PRO A 310 -24.41 3.00 -17.08
C PRO A 310 -24.31 3.73 -18.43
N ASP A 311 -24.22 5.05 -18.38
CA ASP A 311 -24.03 5.95 -19.53
C ASP A 311 -22.57 6.05 -20.03
N TYR A 312 -21.70 5.15 -19.58
CA TYR A 312 -20.36 4.91 -20.11
C TYR A 312 -20.25 3.51 -20.70
N ASP A 313 -19.05 3.14 -21.22
CA ASP A 313 -18.81 1.82 -21.82
C ASP A 313 -19.35 0.69 -20.94
N SER A 314 -20.29 -0.08 -21.45
CA SER A 314 -20.94 -1.18 -20.72
C SER A 314 -21.57 -2.18 -21.67
N MET A 315 -21.72 -3.43 -21.23
CA MET A 315 -22.35 -4.50 -22.01
C MET A 315 -22.99 -5.51 -21.07
N ASP A 316 -24.26 -5.78 -21.30
CA ASP A 316 -25.08 -6.67 -20.48
C ASP A 316 -24.86 -8.13 -20.85
N TRP A 317 -24.82 -8.99 -19.85
CA TRP A 317 -24.89 -10.45 -20.00
C TRP A 317 -25.82 -11.03 -18.94
N SER A 318 -26.38 -12.18 -19.22
CA SER A 318 -26.90 -13.07 -18.19
C SER A 318 -25.87 -14.14 -17.81
N GLY A 319 -26.04 -14.78 -16.65
CA GLY A 319 -25.15 -15.88 -16.27
C GLY A 319 -25.16 -17.05 -17.26
N THR A 320 -26.30 -17.33 -17.93
CA THR A 320 -26.39 -18.36 -18.96
C THR A 320 -25.66 -17.96 -20.23
N GLU A 321 -25.74 -16.69 -20.64
CA GLU A 321 -24.99 -16.20 -21.82
C GLU A 321 -23.47 -16.28 -21.57
N LEU A 322 -23.01 -15.87 -20.37
CA LEU A 322 -21.61 -16.02 -19.97
C LEU A 322 -21.16 -17.49 -19.98
N GLN A 323 -21.96 -18.39 -19.41
CA GLN A 323 -21.69 -19.83 -19.42
C GLN A 323 -21.62 -20.39 -20.84
N THR A 324 -22.53 -20.00 -21.74
CA THR A 324 -22.54 -20.42 -23.14
C THR A 324 -21.30 -19.91 -23.87
N PHE A 325 -20.99 -18.60 -23.73
CA PHE A 325 -19.78 -18.01 -24.34
C PHE A 325 -18.51 -18.72 -23.87
N VAL A 326 -18.35 -18.93 -22.56
CA VAL A 326 -17.15 -19.56 -22.01
C VAL A 326 -17.05 -21.03 -22.44
N ARG A 327 -18.16 -21.77 -22.48
CA ARG A 327 -18.19 -23.15 -22.95
C ARG A 327 -17.75 -23.27 -24.40
N GLU A 328 -18.24 -22.40 -25.27
CA GLU A 328 -18.06 -22.49 -26.73
C GLU A 328 -16.80 -21.80 -27.22
N GLN A 329 -16.43 -20.69 -26.60
CA GLN A 329 -15.38 -19.81 -27.10
C GLN A 329 -14.18 -19.67 -26.14
N GLY A 330 -14.33 -20.05 -24.86
CA GLY A 330 -13.31 -19.80 -23.84
C GLY A 330 -11.93 -20.36 -24.17
N ALA A 331 -11.87 -21.53 -24.82
CA ALA A 331 -10.60 -22.14 -25.22
C ALA A 331 -9.83 -21.38 -26.31
N LYS A 332 -10.49 -20.43 -27.01
CA LYS A 332 -9.84 -19.58 -28.03
C LYS A 332 -9.03 -18.45 -27.45
N VAL A 333 -9.33 -18.03 -26.21
CA VAL A 333 -8.57 -17.01 -25.52
C VAL A 333 -7.35 -17.65 -24.85
N GLN A 334 -6.20 -17.52 -25.48
CA GLN A 334 -4.98 -18.25 -25.13
C GLN A 334 -3.94 -17.36 -24.44
N ASN A 335 -2.95 -18.00 -23.80
CA ASN A 335 -1.83 -17.33 -23.11
C ASN A 335 -2.26 -16.42 -21.94
N THR A 336 -3.43 -16.64 -21.39
CA THR A 336 -4.01 -15.98 -20.22
C THR A 336 -4.96 -16.94 -19.51
N LYS A 337 -5.40 -16.63 -18.31
CA LYS A 337 -6.49 -17.34 -17.63
C LYS A 337 -7.76 -16.52 -17.70
N LEU A 338 -8.85 -17.12 -18.20
CA LEU A 338 -10.13 -16.45 -18.21
C LEU A 338 -10.72 -16.30 -16.80
N MET A 339 -11.43 -15.20 -16.60
CA MET A 339 -12.19 -14.87 -15.40
C MET A 339 -13.65 -14.58 -15.76
N VAL A 340 -14.57 -15.03 -14.94
CA VAL A 340 -15.99 -14.65 -14.92
C VAL A 340 -16.35 -14.23 -13.48
N ALA A 341 -17.30 -13.38 -13.22
CA ALA A 341 -18.05 -12.56 -14.14
C ALA A 341 -17.84 -11.08 -13.83
N GLU A 342 -17.09 -10.71 -12.81
CA GLU A 342 -16.93 -9.34 -12.29
C GLU A 342 -18.27 -8.60 -12.06
N ALA A 343 -19.32 -9.33 -11.60
CA ALA A 343 -20.59 -8.74 -11.27
C ALA A 343 -20.45 -7.72 -10.12
N VAL A 344 -21.21 -6.62 -10.17
CA VAL A 344 -21.15 -5.45 -9.26
C VAL A 344 -21.08 -5.82 -7.77
N ASN A 345 -21.75 -6.91 -7.37
CA ASN A 345 -21.79 -7.35 -5.97
C ASN A 345 -21.51 -8.85 -5.80
N LEU A 346 -20.66 -9.44 -6.64
CA LEU A 346 -20.36 -10.88 -6.70
C LEU A 346 -21.67 -11.70 -6.77
N ASN A 347 -22.57 -11.33 -7.68
CA ASN A 347 -23.84 -12.02 -7.86
C ASN A 347 -23.64 -13.43 -8.39
N TYR A 348 -23.90 -14.43 -7.56
CA TYR A 348 -23.72 -15.85 -7.90
C TYR A 348 -24.53 -16.29 -9.12
N GLY A 349 -25.65 -15.61 -9.44
CA GLY A 349 -26.42 -15.87 -10.67
C GLY A 349 -25.63 -15.69 -11.96
N TYR A 350 -24.51 -14.96 -11.92
CA TYR A 350 -23.60 -14.75 -13.05
C TYR A 350 -22.44 -15.76 -13.10
N THR A 351 -22.13 -16.43 -12.00
CA THR A 351 -21.01 -17.38 -11.89
C THR A 351 -21.45 -18.82 -11.76
N ASP A 352 -22.54 -19.11 -11.03
CA ASP A 352 -23.04 -20.47 -10.79
C ASP A 352 -23.31 -21.26 -12.08
N PRO A 353 -23.92 -20.67 -13.15
CA PRO A 353 -24.11 -21.41 -14.41
C PRO A 353 -22.77 -21.91 -15.01
N THR A 354 -21.73 -21.08 -15.00
CA THR A 354 -20.39 -21.47 -15.49
C THR A 354 -19.75 -22.53 -14.57
N LEU A 355 -19.89 -22.39 -13.26
CA LEU A 355 -19.32 -23.37 -12.30
C LEU A 355 -20.01 -24.73 -12.39
N ASN A 356 -21.31 -24.79 -12.66
CA ASN A 356 -22.07 -26.02 -12.75
C ASN A 356 -21.90 -26.73 -14.12
N ASP A 357 -21.42 -26.05 -15.15
CA ASP A 357 -21.09 -26.64 -16.45
C ASP A 357 -19.61 -27.04 -16.50
N ALA A 358 -19.33 -28.34 -16.61
CA ALA A 358 -17.95 -28.87 -16.61
C ALA A 358 -17.11 -28.32 -17.78
N ALA A 359 -17.68 -28.19 -18.97
CA ALA A 359 -16.98 -27.68 -20.14
C ALA A 359 -16.65 -26.19 -19.99
N ALA A 360 -17.60 -25.37 -19.55
CA ALA A 360 -17.39 -23.96 -19.28
C ALA A 360 -16.39 -23.78 -18.11
N ARG A 361 -16.58 -24.48 -17.01
CA ARG A 361 -15.71 -24.43 -15.83
C ARG A 361 -14.24 -24.73 -16.15
N ASN A 362 -13.97 -25.66 -17.06
CA ASN A 362 -12.61 -26.01 -17.46
C ASN A 362 -11.90 -24.89 -18.24
N ASN A 363 -12.65 -24.00 -18.86
CA ASN A 363 -12.11 -22.87 -19.62
C ASN A 363 -11.81 -21.64 -18.77
N ILE A 364 -12.21 -21.60 -17.48
CA ILE A 364 -11.91 -20.48 -16.58
C ILE A 364 -10.86 -20.83 -15.55
N GLY A 365 -10.05 -19.85 -15.18
CA GLY A 365 -9.07 -19.92 -14.09
C GLY A 365 -9.57 -19.28 -12.80
N TYR A 366 -10.43 -18.27 -12.89
CA TYR A 366 -10.80 -17.41 -11.78
C TYR A 366 -12.28 -17.02 -11.80
N ILE A 367 -12.79 -16.72 -10.61
CA ILE A 367 -14.05 -16.01 -10.40
C ILE A 367 -13.72 -14.60 -9.97
N GLY A 368 -14.29 -13.59 -10.64
CA GLY A 368 -14.19 -12.17 -10.28
C GLY A 368 -15.49 -11.64 -9.72
N GLY A 369 -15.41 -10.65 -8.84
CA GLY A 369 -16.56 -9.93 -8.34
C GLY A 369 -16.17 -8.62 -7.66
N HIS A 370 -17.08 -7.64 -7.70
CA HIS A 370 -16.90 -6.35 -7.07
C HIS A 370 -17.54 -6.32 -5.68
N LEU A 371 -17.23 -5.29 -4.88
CA LEU A 371 -17.75 -5.16 -3.52
C LEU A 371 -18.93 -4.17 -3.39
N TYR A 372 -19.44 -3.62 -4.46
CA TYR A 372 -20.55 -2.66 -4.39
C TYR A 372 -21.84 -3.35 -3.93
N GLY A 373 -22.14 -3.23 -2.62
CA GLY A 373 -23.26 -3.91 -1.98
C GLY A 373 -23.08 -5.40 -1.69
N THR A 374 -21.91 -5.97 -1.86
CA THR A 374 -21.61 -7.39 -1.65
C THR A 374 -21.82 -7.82 -0.20
N GLU A 375 -21.39 -7.01 0.76
CA GLU A 375 -21.61 -7.29 2.18
C GLU A 375 -23.10 -7.19 2.55
N ALA A 376 -23.80 -6.16 2.09
CA ALA A 376 -25.23 -5.98 2.31
C ALA A 376 -26.07 -7.13 1.72
N SER A 377 -25.60 -7.73 0.62
CA SER A 377 -26.24 -8.90 0.02
C SER A 377 -25.84 -10.23 0.67
N GLY A 378 -25.03 -10.19 1.74
CA GLY A 378 -24.55 -11.37 2.46
C GLY A 378 -23.57 -12.25 1.68
N ARG A 379 -22.87 -11.69 0.68
CA ARG A 379 -21.94 -12.43 -0.18
C ARG A 379 -20.47 -12.25 0.20
N LEU A 380 -20.13 -11.34 1.10
CA LEU A 380 -18.77 -11.23 1.66
C LEU A 380 -18.53 -12.38 2.67
N LYS A 381 -18.42 -13.57 2.13
CA LYS A 381 -18.26 -14.86 2.84
C LYS A 381 -17.60 -15.89 1.92
N PRO A 382 -17.19 -17.07 2.43
CA PRO A 382 -16.68 -18.16 1.59
C PRO A 382 -17.69 -18.55 0.48
N TYR A 383 -17.21 -18.56 -0.77
CA TYR A 383 -18.01 -19.01 -1.90
C TYR A 383 -17.82 -20.52 -2.10
N THR A 384 -18.66 -21.33 -1.45
CA THR A 384 -18.53 -22.78 -1.37
C THR A 384 -18.49 -23.47 -2.72
N LEU A 385 -19.31 -23.07 -3.68
CA LEU A 385 -19.32 -23.67 -5.01
C LEU A 385 -17.98 -23.44 -5.76
N ALA A 386 -17.42 -22.25 -5.67
CA ALA A 386 -16.10 -21.95 -6.23
C ALA A 386 -15.00 -22.79 -5.56
N GLN A 387 -15.05 -22.92 -4.23
CA GLN A 387 -14.11 -23.76 -3.46
C GLN A 387 -14.23 -25.25 -3.81
N GLN A 388 -15.44 -25.76 -3.99
CA GLN A 388 -15.69 -27.16 -4.41
C GLN A 388 -14.98 -27.49 -5.72
N TYR A 389 -14.89 -26.51 -6.63
CA TYR A 389 -14.24 -26.69 -7.93
C TYR A 389 -12.82 -26.10 -7.99
N ASN A 390 -12.22 -25.73 -6.86
CA ASN A 390 -10.89 -25.14 -6.77
C ASN A 390 -10.72 -23.90 -7.67
N LYS A 391 -11.76 -23.07 -7.76
CA LYS A 391 -11.71 -21.82 -8.50
C LYS A 391 -11.46 -20.66 -7.53
N PRO A 392 -10.27 -20.01 -7.59
CA PRO A 392 -9.97 -18.86 -6.77
C PRO A 392 -10.94 -17.69 -7.03
N VAL A 393 -11.35 -17.02 -5.97
CA VAL A 393 -12.22 -15.84 -6.02
C VAL A 393 -11.37 -14.60 -5.82
N TRP A 394 -11.50 -13.61 -6.71
CA TRP A 394 -10.86 -12.31 -6.63
C TRP A 394 -11.90 -11.22 -6.41
N MET A 395 -11.66 -10.36 -5.47
CA MET A 395 -12.29 -9.05 -5.43
C MET A 395 -11.56 -8.15 -6.44
N THR A 396 -12.24 -7.80 -7.52
CA THR A 396 -11.59 -7.18 -8.68
C THR A 396 -11.82 -5.70 -8.81
N GLU A 397 -12.77 -5.14 -8.05
CA GLU A 397 -13.01 -3.70 -7.98
C GLU A 397 -13.80 -3.30 -6.74
N TRP A 398 -13.36 -2.24 -6.10
CA TRP A 398 -14.13 -1.46 -5.14
C TRP A 398 -13.43 -0.13 -4.86
N ASN A 399 -14.20 0.91 -4.58
CA ASN A 399 -13.75 2.16 -3.99
C ASN A 399 -14.74 2.66 -2.95
N LEU A 400 -14.25 3.52 -2.06
CA LEU A 400 -15.05 4.26 -1.10
C LEU A 400 -14.35 5.59 -0.81
N HIS A 401 -15.08 6.70 -0.77
CA HIS A 401 -14.56 8.02 -0.48
C HIS A 401 -15.65 8.94 0.13
N GLU A 402 -16.48 8.39 1.01
CA GLU A 402 -17.55 9.12 1.71
C GLU A 402 -17.00 10.20 2.64
N ALA A 403 -15.72 10.07 3.04
CA ALA A 403 -15.03 11.08 3.81
C ALA A 403 -14.79 12.41 3.07
N ASP A 404 -15.08 12.52 1.77
CA ASP A 404 -14.89 13.73 0.95
C ASP A 404 -15.53 15.00 1.56
N GLY A 405 -16.63 14.84 2.31
CA GLY A 405 -17.29 15.93 3.04
C GLY A 405 -16.54 16.44 4.27
N GLY A 406 -15.41 15.83 4.65
CA GLY A 406 -14.64 16.12 5.87
C GLY A 406 -13.73 17.36 5.82
N GLY A 407 -13.87 18.20 4.81
CA GLY A 407 -13.16 19.48 4.67
C GLY A 407 -12.09 19.49 3.57
N SER A 408 -11.45 20.65 3.39
CA SER A 408 -10.36 20.81 2.44
C SER A 408 -9.12 20.01 2.88
N ASN A 409 -8.33 19.55 1.91
CA ASN A 409 -7.10 18.78 2.13
C ASN A 409 -7.30 17.43 2.86
N ILE A 410 -8.49 16.86 2.83
CA ILE A 410 -8.85 15.67 3.62
C ILE A 410 -7.94 14.47 3.32
N TRP A 411 -7.63 14.24 2.06
CA TRP A 411 -6.83 13.09 1.64
C TRP A 411 -5.33 13.37 1.66
N GLY A 412 -4.92 14.61 1.41
CA GLY A 412 -3.53 15.05 1.49
C GLY A 412 -3.01 15.20 2.91
N ASN A 413 -3.89 15.40 3.89
CA ASN A 413 -3.51 15.42 5.31
C ASN A 413 -3.41 14.00 5.88
N PRO A 414 -2.20 13.47 6.12
CA PRO A 414 -2.02 12.09 6.57
C PRO A 414 -2.57 11.83 7.98
N ALA A 415 -2.88 12.87 8.75
CA ALA A 415 -3.46 12.76 10.09
C ALA A 415 -4.97 13.06 10.13
N ASN A 416 -5.65 13.19 8.98
CA ASN A 416 -7.08 13.44 8.95
C ASN A 416 -7.86 12.27 9.55
N ALA A 417 -8.67 12.55 10.57
CA ALA A 417 -9.40 11.52 11.32
C ALA A 417 -10.52 10.87 10.49
N ALA A 418 -11.25 11.63 9.67
CA ALA A 418 -12.33 11.09 8.85
C ALA A 418 -11.79 10.13 7.77
N ALA A 419 -10.75 10.56 7.04
CA ALA A 419 -10.09 9.72 6.05
C ALA A 419 -9.45 8.46 6.68
N TRP A 420 -8.91 8.58 7.92
CA TRP A 420 -8.37 7.43 8.64
C TRP A 420 -9.46 6.47 9.09
N ASN A 421 -10.57 6.97 9.63
CA ASN A 421 -11.67 6.13 10.08
C ASN A 421 -12.27 5.34 8.92
N GLU A 422 -12.58 5.98 7.80
CA GLU A 422 -13.04 5.28 6.58
C GLU A 422 -12.00 4.24 6.10
N THR A 423 -10.72 4.61 6.11
CA THR A 423 -9.66 3.67 5.70
C THR A 423 -9.62 2.44 6.60
N LEU A 424 -9.71 2.62 7.93
CA LEU A 424 -9.57 1.53 8.89
C LEU A 424 -10.86 0.70 9.02
N ASP A 425 -12.01 1.39 9.22
CA ASP A 425 -13.26 0.74 9.60
C ASP A 425 -14.01 0.14 8.42
N ASP A 426 -13.80 0.69 7.21
CA ASP A 426 -14.49 0.22 6.01
C ASP A 426 -13.53 -0.52 5.08
N ILE A 427 -12.44 0.12 4.65
CA ILE A 427 -11.59 -0.46 3.62
C ILE A 427 -10.74 -1.59 4.16
N MET A 428 -9.94 -1.35 5.21
CA MET A 428 -9.07 -2.41 5.73
C MET A 428 -9.85 -3.55 6.36
N ARG A 429 -11.02 -3.27 6.93
CA ARG A 429 -11.97 -4.28 7.41
C ARG A 429 -12.47 -5.18 6.26
N THR A 430 -12.84 -4.60 5.11
CA THR A 430 -13.30 -5.42 3.96
C THR A 430 -12.17 -6.22 3.32
N VAL A 431 -10.94 -5.67 3.26
CA VAL A 431 -9.75 -6.46 2.86
C VAL A 431 -9.58 -7.65 3.79
N HIS A 432 -9.63 -7.42 5.10
CA HIS A 432 -9.50 -8.46 6.11
C HIS A 432 -10.58 -9.54 5.97
N LYS A 433 -11.86 -9.15 5.88
CA LYS A 433 -12.99 -10.06 5.68
C LYS A 433 -12.91 -10.84 4.36
N SER A 434 -12.42 -10.22 3.28
CA SER A 434 -12.19 -10.91 2.00
C SER A 434 -11.18 -12.04 2.17
N MET A 435 -10.10 -11.79 2.91
CA MET A 435 -9.10 -12.82 3.19
C MET A 435 -9.68 -13.93 4.08
N GLU A 436 -10.45 -13.60 5.13
CA GLU A 436 -11.16 -14.60 5.96
C GLU A 436 -12.18 -15.39 5.15
N SER A 437 -12.76 -14.81 4.11
CA SER A 437 -13.69 -15.45 3.18
C SER A 437 -13.02 -16.39 2.16
N ASN A 438 -11.74 -16.67 2.30
CA ASN A 438 -10.94 -17.50 1.37
C ASN A 438 -10.84 -16.90 -0.05
N TRP A 439 -10.95 -15.59 -0.21
CA TRP A 439 -10.68 -14.94 -1.49
C TRP A 439 -9.16 -14.77 -1.67
N SER A 440 -8.69 -14.94 -2.91
CA SER A 440 -7.26 -15.03 -3.22
C SER A 440 -6.61 -13.71 -3.60
N ALA A 441 -7.42 -12.70 -3.93
CA ALA A 441 -6.92 -11.38 -4.31
C ALA A 441 -7.89 -10.26 -3.95
N TYR A 442 -7.32 -9.06 -3.85
CA TYR A 442 -8.07 -7.82 -3.63
C TYR A 442 -7.51 -6.71 -4.51
N VAL A 443 -8.32 -6.13 -5.41
CA VAL A 443 -7.93 -5.08 -6.35
C VAL A 443 -8.78 -3.83 -6.13
N TRP A 444 -8.13 -2.73 -5.81
CA TRP A 444 -8.74 -1.44 -5.54
C TRP A 444 -8.98 -0.63 -6.83
N TRP A 445 -9.96 0.26 -6.82
CA TRP A 445 -10.30 1.18 -7.90
C TRP A 445 -10.07 2.64 -7.49
N TYR A 446 -9.15 3.41 -8.02
CA TYR A 446 -7.95 3.25 -8.82
C TYR A 446 -6.68 3.20 -7.95
N GLY A 447 -5.50 2.86 -8.49
CA GLY A 447 -4.22 2.99 -7.76
C GLY A 447 -3.81 4.44 -7.52
N LYS A 448 -4.10 5.33 -8.48
CA LYS A 448 -3.82 6.76 -8.45
C LYS A 448 -5.12 7.56 -8.54
N ARG A 449 -5.49 8.24 -7.49
CA ARG A 449 -6.60 9.16 -7.38
C ARG A 449 -6.48 9.93 -6.06
N TYR A 450 -7.17 11.08 -5.90
CA TYR A 450 -7.12 11.86 -4.66
C TYR A 450 -7.52 11.05 -3.41
N TYR A 451 -8.41 10.08 -3.51
CA TYR A 451 -8.87 9.20 -2.42
C TYR A 451 -8.16 7.84 -2.36
N SER A 452 -7.11 7.62 -3.15
CA SER A 452 -6.56 6.28 -3.40
C SER A 452 -5.25 5.99 -2.66
N PHE A 453 -4.38 5.17 -3.28
CA PHE A 453 -3.12 4.75 -2.68
C PHE A 453 -2.01 5.76 -2.90
N ILE A 454 -2.00 6.42 -4.07
CA ILE A 454 -1.15 7.57 -4.35
C ILE A 454 -2.01 8.73 -4.86
N GLY A 455 -1.61 9.94 -4.54
CA GLY A 455 -2.29 11.16 -4.97
C GLY A 455 -2.19 11.41 -6.47
N ASP A 456 -3.18 12.09 -7.01
CA ASP A 456 -3.23 12.54 -8.41
C ASP A 456 -2.85 14.01 -8.59
N GLY A 457 -2.64 14.75 -7.50
CA GLY A 457 -2.33 16.18 -7.51
C GLY A 457 -3.55 17.08 -7.43
N GLU A 458 -4.74 16.52 -7.12
CA GLU A 458 -5.98 17.31 -6.98
C GLU A 458 -5.87 18.25 -5.76
N SER A 459 -5.75 19.55 -6.03
CA SER A 459 -5.46 20.56 -5.01
C SER A 459 -6.61 20.75 -4.01
N ALA A 460 -7.86 20.57 -4.43
CA ALA A 460 -9.02 20.64 -3.55
C ALA A 460 -8.96 19.65 -2.38
N TYR A 461 -8.31 18.51 -2.61
CA TYR A 461 -8.13 17.45 -1.62
C TYR A 461 -6.72 17.42 -1.00
N GLY A 462 -5.85 18.36 -1.37
CA GLY A 462 -4.50 18.55 -0.86
C GLY A 462 -3.51 17.44 -1.25
N THR A 463 -3.81 16.67 -2.29
CA THR A 463 -2.94 15.55 -2.70
C THR A 463 -1.77 16.02 -3.55
N VAL A 464 -0.64 15.31 -3.44
CA VAL A 464 0.54 15.50 -4.28
C VAL A 464 0.62 14.34 -5.26
N ALA A 465 0.81 14.65 -6.54
CA ALA A 465 0.85 13.64 -7.61
C ALA A 465 1.95 12.60 -7.34
N GLY A 466 1.58 11.31 -7.37
CA GLY A 466 2.48 10.19 -7.15
C GLY A 466 2.92 9.95 -5.70
N ALA A 467 2.60 10.84 -4.77
CA ALA A 467 2.93 10.65 -3.36
C ALA A 467 1.99 9.63 -2.70
N PRO A 468 2.53 8.69 -1.88
CA PRO A 468 1.69 7.75 -1.14
C PRO A 468 0.75 8.46 -0.16
N LEU A 469 -0.51 8.07 -0.17
CA LEU A 469 -1.52 8.53 0.79
C LEU A 469 -1.60 7.59 1.99
N LYS A 470 -2.22 8.04 3.07
CA LYS A 470 -2.39 7.24 4.30
C LYS A 470 -3.05 5.89 4.01
N ARG A 471 -4.03 5.86 3.11
CA ARG A 471 -4.72 4.66 2.65
C ARG A 471 -3.77 3.68 1.94
N GLY A 472 -2.84 4.19 1.12
CA GLY A 472 -1.81 3.38 0.49
C GLY A 472 -0.90 2.70 1.50
N TYR A 473 -0.47 3.41 2.54
CA TYR A 473 0.32 2.81 3.63
C TYR A 473 -0.48 1.79 4.46
N ALA A 474 -1.78 1.99 4.66
CA ALA A 474 -2.63 1.01 5.31
C ALA A 474 -2.77 -0.26 4.46
N PHE A 475 -3.03 -0.12 3.17
CA PHE A 475 -3.14 -1.24 2.24
C PHE A 475 -1.81 -2.00 2.08
N SER A 476 -0.68 -1.30 2.18
CA SER A 476 0.65 -1.91 2.10
C SER A 476 0.96 -2.89 3.24
N GLN A 477 0.21 -2.85 4.34
CA GLN A 477 0.30 -3.87 5.40
C GLN A 477 -0.07 -5.27 4.88
N TYR A 478 -0.91 -5.35 3.84
CA TYR A 478 -1.16 -6.56 3.08
C TYR A 478 -0.23 -6.69 1.88
N SER A 479 -0.30 -5.76 0.93
CA SER A 479 0.30 -5.91 -0.39
C SER A 479 1.82 -6.09 -0.36
N LYS A 480 2.51 -5.43 0.57
CA LYS A 480 3.96 -5.49 0.70
C LYS A 480 4.48 -6.74 1.40
N TYR A 481 3.72 -7.26 2.35
CA TYR A 481 4.18 -8.33 3.26
C TYR A 481 3.49 -9.67 3.02
N VAL A 482 2.28 -9.70 2.48
CA VAL A 482 1.58 -10.93 2.09
C VAL A 482 1.72 -11.10 0.58
N ARG A 483 2.69 -11.93 0.18
CA ARG A 483 3.10 -12.01 -1.22
C ARG A 483 2.36 -13.11 -2.01
N PRO A 484 2.27 -12.99 -3.34
CA PRO A 484 1.73 -14.05 -4.18
C PRO A 484 2.39 -15.42 -3.89
N GLY A 485 1.56 -16.46 -3.78
CA GLY A 485 2.01 -17.79 -3.41
C GLY A 485 1.95 -18.10 -1.91
N TYR A 486 1.84 -17.10 -1.02
CA TYR A 486 1.62 -17.36 0.40
C TYR A 486 0.26 -18.00 0.62
N GLN A 487 0.18 -18.89 1.60
CA GLN A 487 -1.08 -19.51 2.00
C GLN A 487 -1.58 -18.93 3.32
N ARG A 488 -2.86 -18.54 3.37
CA ARG A 488 -3.48 -18.21 4.65
C ARG A 488 -3.51 -19.45 5.53
N VAL A 489 -3.17 -19.28 6.81
CA VAL A 489 -3.10 -20.36 7.79
C VAL A 489 -3.98 -20.08 9.00
N ALA A 490 -4.32 -21.14 9.75
CA ALA A 490 -5.14 -21.00 10.95
C ALA A 490 -4.37 -20.34 12.09
N LEU A 491 -5.12 -19.71 12.98
CA LEU A 491 -4.63 -19.20 14.26
C LEU A 491 -5.72 -19.32 15.33
N THR A 492 -5.29 -19.25 16.58
CA THR A 492 -6.19 -19.10 17.74
C THR A 492 -5.82 -17.86 18.52
N LYS A 493 -6.79 -17.26 19.23
CA LYS A 493 -6.60 -16.07 20.04
C LYS A 493 -7.04 -16.31 21.47
N SER A 494 -6.30 -15.73 22.45
CA SER A 494 -6.72 -15.62 23.85
C SER A 494 -7.79 -14.53 24.01
N SER A 495 -8.38 -14.45 25.19
CA SER A 495 -9.32 -13.36 25.53
C SER A 495 -8.67 -11.96 25.43
N LYS A 496 -7.39 -11.82 25.75
CA LYS A 496 -6.62 -10.57 25.62
C LYS A 496 -6.52 -10.12 24.16
N ALA A 497 -6.33 -11.03 23.21
CA ALA A 497 -6.27 -10.76 21.79
C ALA A 497 -7.64 -10.75 21.11
N SER A 498 -8.75 -10.98 21.81
CA SER A 498 -10.10 -11.01 21.23
C SER A 498 -10.51 -9.73 20.48
N PRO A 499 -10.09 -8.51 20.89
CA PRO A 499 -10.42 -7.28 20.16
C PRO A 499 -9.70 -7.14 18.82
N LEU A 500 -8.64 -7.91 18.58
CA LEU A 500 -7.84 -7.86 17.37
C LEU A 500 -8.46 -8.73 16.28
N GLU A 501 -8.54 -8.20 15.07
CA GLU A 501 -8.82 -8.99 13.86
C GLU A 501 -7.47 -9.41 13.26
N VAL A 502 -7.22 -10.71 13.12
CA VAL A 502 -5.89 -11.23 12.77
C VAL A 502 -6.00 -12.28 11.68
N THR A 503 -5.24 -12.09 10.60
CA THR A 503 -5.00 -13.12 9.60
C THR A 503 -3.51 -13.47 9.55
N ALA A 504 -3.20 -14.75 9.34
CA ALA A 504 -1.82 -15.25 9.26
C ALA A 504 -1.57 -15.95 7.93
N TYR A 505 -0.37 -15.81 7.42
CA TYR A 505 0.06 -16.34 6.13
C TYR A 505 1.42 -17.00 6.26
N SER A 506 1.65 -18.09 5.51
CA SER A 506 2.93 -18.79 5.46
C SER A 506 3.45 -18.89 4.03
N GLY A 507 4.70 -18.53 3.82
CA GLY A 507 5.39 -18.61 2.54
C GLY A 507 6.85 -18.17 2.67
N ASP A 508 7.72 -18.63 1.79
CA ASP A 508 9.16 -18.25 1.70
C ASP A 508 9.91 -18.34 3.04
N GLY A 509 9.65 -19.38 3.85
CA GLY A 509 10.27 -19.54 5.17
C GLY A 509 9.80 -18.53 6.21
N LYS A 510 8.67 -17.85 5.96
CA LYS A 510 8.12 -16.80 6.83
C LYS A 510 6.71 -17.13 7.28
N VAL A 511 6.35 -16.56 8.41
CA VAL A 511 4.96 -16.37 8.84
C VAL A 511 4.69 -14.88 8.94
N THR A 512 3.66 -14.42 8.24
CA THR A 512 3.24 -13.02 8.24
C THR A 512 1.87 -12.90 8.89
N LEU A 513 1.73 -12.09 9.94
CA LEU A 513 0.45 -11.76 10.55
C LEU A 513 0.06 -10.35 10.16
N VAL A 514 -1.16 -10.13 9.69
CA VAL A 514 -1.75 -8.81 9.56
C VAL A 514 -2.78 -8.65 10.67
N ILE A 515 -2.62 -7.62 11.48
CA ILE A 515 -3.36 -7.36 12.71
C ILE A 515 -4.08 -6.03 12.58
N LEU A 516 -5.41 -6.07 12.64
CA LEU A 516 -6.27 -4.91 12.60
C LEU A 516 -6.82 -4.66 14.02
N ASN A 517 -6.57 -3.51 14.59
CA ASN A 517 -7.14 -3.06 15.84
C ASN A 517 -8.02 -1.84 15.62
N ARG A 518 -9.31 -2.06 15.46
CA ARG A 518 -10.30 -0.98 15.27
C ARG A 518 -10.80 -0.40 16.60
N SER A 519 -10.44 -1.01 17.73
CA SER A 519 -10.82 -0.50 19.04
C SER A 519 -10.02 0.76 19.43
N THR A 520 -10.54 1.52 20.37
CA THR A 520 -9.86 2.69 20.96
C THR A 520 -8.84 2.34 22.04
N SER A 521 -8.63 1.06 22.31
CA SER A 521 -7.69 0.55 23.29
C SER A 521 -6.55 -0.21 22.62
N ALA A 522 -5.33 0.02 23.07
CA ALA A 522 -4.17 -0.76 22.65
C ALA A 522 -4.15 -2.14 23.34
N VAL A 523 -3.59 -3.13 22.66
CA VAL A 523 -3.26 -4.43 23.25
C VAL A 523 -1.75 -4.52 23.45
N ASN A 524 -1.32 -4.24 24.67
CA ASN A 524 0.10 -4.19 25.02
C ASN A 524 0.65 -5.58 25.34
N ASN A 525 1.92 -5.81 25.00
CA ASN A 525 2.65 -7.05 25.26
C ASN A 525 1.87 -8.29 24.76
N ALA A 526 1.29 -8.22 23.57
CA ALA A 526 0.65 -9.37 22.93
C ALA A 526 1.71 -10.39 22.53
N ILE A 527 1.56 -11.64 22.99
CA ILE A 527 2.50 -12.74 22.73
C ILE A 527 1.99 -13.55 21.54
N ILE A 528 2.77 -13.56 20.47
CA ILE A 528 2.53 -14.39 19.27
C ILE A 528 3.38 -15.63 19.38
N GLN A 529 2.76 -16.81 19.32
CA GLN A 529 3.42 -18.12 19.23
C GLN A 529 3.56 -18.54 17.77
N ALA A 530 4.79 -18.55 17.29
CA ALA A 530 5.14 -19.10 15.98
C ALA A 530 5.22 -20.64 16.00
N PRO A 531 5.08 -21.32 14.85
CA PRO A 531 5.17 -22.78 14.78
C PRO A 531 6.59 -23.33 15.04
N GLN A 532 7.62 -22.49 14.87
CA GLN A 532 9.04 -22.81 15.05
C GLN A 532 9.77 -21.61 15.66
N ASN A 533 11.04 -21.78 16.03
CA ASN A 533 11.88 -20.69 16.50
C ASN A 533 12.00 -19.59 15.42
N VAL A 534 11.94 -18.35 15.87
CA VAL A 534 12.00 -17.15 15.05
C VAL A 534 13.44 -16.66 15.04
N SER A 535 14.04 -16.66 13.86
CA SER A 535 15.40 -16.13 13.66
C SER A 535 15.42 -14.59 13.54
N ARG A 536 14.37 -14.01 12.99
CA ARG A 536 14.17 -12.55 12.86
C ARG A 536 12.69 -12.21 12.89
N ALA A 537 12.35 -11.11 13.53
CA ALA A 537 11.01 -10.52 13.47
C ALA A 537 11.08 -9.07 13.00
N GLU A 538 10.08 -8.68 12.19
CA GLU A 538 9.81 -7.29 11.81
C GLU A 538 8.39 -6.95 12.23
N TYR A 539 8.19 -5.75 12.76
CA TYR A 539 6.88 -5.24 13.11
C TYR A 539 6.71 -3.83 12.55
N VAL A 540 5.68 -3.64 11.73
CA VAL A 540 5.38 -2.38 11.04
C VAL A 540 3.92 -2.02 11.28
N ALA A 541 3.64 -0.75 11.59
CA ALA A 541 2.28 -0.28 11.86
C ALA A 541 1.94 1.00 11.10
N THR A 542 0.66 1.10 10.73
CA THR A 542 0.02 2.29 10.21
C THR A 542 -1.14 2.68 11.11
N SER A 543 -1.21 3.95 11.48
CA SER A 543 -2.28 4.56 12.26
C SER A 543 -2.56 5.97 11.75
N GLN A 544 -3.49 6.69 12.33
CA GLN A 544 -3.73 8.10 11.99
C GLN A 544 -2.41 8.91 12.01
N ASN A 545 -1.54 8.68 12.99
CA ASN A 545 -0.32 9.44 13.21
C ASN A 545 0.97 8.75 12.71
N ALA A 546 0.88 7.53 12.19
CA ALA A 546 2.02 6.78 11.68
C ALA A 546 1.72 6.20 10.30
N SER A 547 2.72 6.13 9.42
CA SER A 547 2.61 5.61 8.06
C SER A 547 3.67 4.54 7.85
N ALA A 548 3.28 3.25 7.91
CA ALA A 548 4.15 2.09 7.79
C ALA A 548 5.45 2.21 8.63
N ALA A 549 5.28 2.66 9.88
CA ALA A 549 6.41 2.90 10.78
C ALA A 549 6.85 1.58 11.44
N SER A 550 8.17 1.35 11.47
CA SER A 550 8.75 0.24 12.22
C SER A 550 8.45 0.37 13.71
N GLN A 551 8.15 -0.73 14.34
CA GLN A 551 7.79 -0.82 15.75
C GLN A 551 8.75 -1.75 16.50
N PRO A 552 8.95 -1.55 17.82
CA PRO A 552 9.71 -2.48 18.65
C PRO A 552 9.06 -3.88 18.66
N VAL A 553 9.89 -4.91 18.62
CA VAL A 553 9.47 -6.31 18.67
C VAL A 553 10.44 -7.11 19.55
N GLY A 554 9.92 -7.88 20.49
CA GLY A 554 10.71 -8.79 21.33
C GLY A 554 10.64 -10.22 20.80
N VAL A 555 11.76 -10.94 20.77
CA VAL A 555 11.84 -12.34 20.31
C VAL A 555 12.48 -13.21 21.40
N ASN A 556 11.85 -14.36 21.70
CA ASN A 556 12.39 -15.38 22.58
C ASN A 556 11.97 -16.78 22.06
N GLY A 557 12.91 -17.48 21.43
CA GLY A 557 12.62 -18.78 20.80
C GLY A 557 11.54 -18.65 19.72
N ASN A 558 10.41 -19.29 19.93
CA ASN A 558 9.26 -19.24 19.03
C ASN A 558 8.15 -18.27 19.48
N GLN A 559 8.41 -17.44 20.49
CA GLN A 559 7.50 -16.40 20.93
C GLN A 559 7.98 -15.01 20.53
N VAL A 560 7.03 -14.18 20.13
CA VAL A 560 7.27 -12.78 19.75
C VAL A 560 6.30 -11.87 20.48
N THR A 561 6.81 -10.78 21.08
CA THR A 561 5.99 -9.79 21.78
C THR A 561 5.86 -8.52 20.98
N VAL A 562 4.63 -8.02 20.86
CA VAL A 562 4.29 -6.77 20.16
C VAL A 562 3.31 -5.92 20.97
N ASN A 563 3.35 -4.61 20.77
CA ASN A 563 2.37 -3.66 21.29
C ASN A 563 1.46 -3.20 20.16
N VAL A 564 0.24 -3.73 20.09
CA VAL A 564 -0.72 -3.38 19.04
C VAL A 564 -1.45 -2.10 19.41
N GLY A 565 -1.13 -1.00 18.73
CA GLY A 565 -1.73 0.30 18.97
C GLY A 565 -3.24 0.32 18.76
N ALA A 566 -3.95 1.21 19.46
CA ALA A 566 -5.35 1.51 19.19
C ALA A 566 -5.52 2.09 17.77
N ARG A 567 -6.67 1.85 17.14
CA ARG A 567 -7.00 2.42 15.83
C ARG A 567 -5.86 2.27 14.82
N SER A 568 -5.37 1.04 14.62
CA SER A 568 -4.22 0.76 13.77
C SER A 568 -4.38 -0.51 12.93
N ILE A 569 -3.63 -0.57 11.84
CA ILE A 569 -3.34 -1.82 11.13
C ILE A 569 -1.83 -2.04 11.17
N SER A 570 -1.43 -3.27 11.40
CA SER A 570 -0.01 -3.60 11.52
C SER A 570 0.32 -4.98 10.96
N THR A 571 1.59 -5.17 10.63
CA THR A 571 2.10 -6.43 10.11
C THR A 571 3.30 -6.89 10.92
N VAL A 572 3.27 -8.15 11.33
CA VAL A 572 4.40 -8.84 11.97
C VAL A 572 4.91 -9.90 11.01
N VAL A 573 6.17 -9.81 10.61
CA VAL A 573 6.84 -10.79 9.74
C VAL A 573 7.83 -11.58 10.58
N LEU A 574 7.64 -12.88 10.66
CA LEU A 574 8.49 -13.82 11.39
C LEU A 574 9.27 -14.66 10.39
N THR A 575 10.59 -14.55 10.37
CA THR A 575 11.49 -15.46 9.64
C THR A 575 11.78 -16.66 10.55
N LEU A 576 11.46 -17.85 10.08
CA LEU A 576 11.58 -19.10 10.82
C LEU A 576 12.92 -19.76 10.60
#